data_b71d182961c493d40cae999ed13e4aff
#
_entry.id   b71d182961c493d40cae999ed13e4aff
#
_cell.length_a   1.000
_cell.length_b   1.000
_cell.length_c   1.000
_cell.angle_alpha   90.00
_cell.angle_beta   90.00
_cell.angle_gamma   90.00
#
_symmetry.space_group_name_H-M   'P 1'
#
loop_
_entity.id
_entity.type
_entity.pdbx_description
1 polymer ?
#
loop_
_entity_poly.entity_id
_entity_poly.type
_entity_poly.pdbx_seq_one_letter_code
_entity_poly.pdbx_strand_id
1 'polypeptide(L)'
;MLLVDERFYHLDTCLCPLASGHVLAFMEAFSPHAQALLRRTIEPEFLIEVYISDALEFACNVVEIGDAIVLHSASMPLRERLHAAGYRIFATDLSDFHKAGGSAKCLTLKLDDGPAAIEAAA
;
A
#
# COMPACT_ATOMS: atom_id res chain seq x y z
N MET A 1 4.27 -13.03 11.22
CA MET A 1 3.98 -11.62 11.60
C MET A 1 2.56 -11.56 12.14
N LEU A 2 2.32 -10.92 13.29
CA LEU A 2 1.00 -10.88 13.94
C LEU A 2 0.36 -9.53 13.73
N LEU A 3 -0.84 -9.51 13.13
CA LEU A 3 -1.74 -8.36 13.10
C LEU A 3 -2.55 -8.35 14.40
N VAL A 4 -2.71 -7.17 14.98
CA VAL A 4 -3.39 -7.00 16.29
C VAL A 4 -4.62 -6.08 16.20
N ASP A 5 -4.80 -5.41 15.07
CA ASP A 5 -5.96 -4.54 14.82
C ASP A 5 -6.95 -5.28 13.90
N GLU A 6 -8.10 -5.64 14.44
CA GLU A 6 -9.13 -6.41 13.73
C GLU A 6 -9.73 -5.69 12.52
N ARG A 7 -9.55 -4.36 12.44
CA ARG A 7 -9.96 -3.56 11.27
C ARG A 7 -9.11 -3.87 10.03
N PHE A 8 -7.90 -4.39 10.25
CA PHE A 8 -6.91 -4.71 9.22
C PHE A 8 -6.60 -6.22 9.25
N TYR A 9 -7.62 -7.06 9.01
CA TYR A 9 -7.50 -8.51 9.12
C TYR A 9 -6.76 -9.17 7.96
N HIS A 10 -6.63 -8.49 6.81
CA HIS A 10 -5.76 -8.91 5.70
C HIS A 10 -4.51 -8.04 5.63
N LEU A 11 -3.37 -8.66 5.36
CA LEU A 11 -2.08 -7.97 5.31
C LEU A 11 -2.05 -6.83 4.28
N ASP A 12 -2.69 -7.01 3.13
CA ASP A 12 -2.74 -6.02 2.05
C ASP A 12 -3.62 -4.80 2.36
N THR A 13 -4.28 -4.76 3.50
CA THR A 13 -4.99 -3.57 3.99
C THR A 13 -4.09 -2.65 4.80
N CYS A 14 -2.94 -3.15 5.28
CA CYS A 14 -2.02 -2.40 6.15
C CYS A 14 -0.54 -2.46 5.74
N LEU A 15 -0.21 -3.22 4.69
CA LEU A 15 1.15 -3.33 4.16
C LEU A 15 1.11 -3.46 2.63
N CYS A 16 1.89 -2.65 1.94
CA CYS A 16 2.03 -2.74 0.48
C CYS A 16 3.47 -2.48 0.03
N PRO A 17 4.20 -3.51 -0.38
CA PRO A 17 5.47 -3.34 -1.09
C PRO A 17 5.23 -2.75 -2.48
N LEU A 18 6.08 -1.81 -2.88
CA LEU A 18 6.06 -1.16 -4.18
C LEU A 18 7.30 -1.58 -5.01
N ALA A 19 7.18 -1.52 -6.32
CA ALA A 19 8.25 -1.90 -7.25
C ALA A 19 9.51 -1.04 -7.11
N SER A 20 9.38 0.19 -6.61
CA SER A 20 10.51 1.07 -6.29
C SER A 20 11.36 0.61 -5.09
N GLY A 21 10.92 -0.42 -4.37
CA GLY A 21 11.52 -0.85 -3.10
C GLY A 21 10.90 -0.20 -1.87
N HIS A 22 10.11 0.85 -2.02
CA HIS A 22 9.37 1.44 -0.91
C HIS A 22 8.27 0.50 -0.40
N VAL A 23 7.93 0.64 0.86
CA VAL A 23 6.85 -0.12 1.51
C VAL A 23 5.92 0.84 2.23
N LEU A 24 4.66 0.84 1.85
CA LEU A 24 3.60 1.48 2.62
C LEU A 24 3.24 0.57 3.80
N ALA A 25 3.22 1.11 5.01
CA ALA A 25 2.86 0.33 6.19
C ALA A 25 2.12 1.17 7.23
N PHE A 26 0.97 0.68 7.68
CA PHE A 26 0.32 1.15 8.90
C PHE A 26 0.84 0.33 10.08
N MET A 27 1.85 0.87 10.75
CA MET A 27 2.63 0.13 11.75
C MET A 27 1.80 -0.30 12.96
N GLU A 28 0.81 0.49 13.36
CA GLU A 28 -0.02 0.20 14.54
C GLU A 28 -0.91 -1.04 14.37
N ALA A 29 -1.13 -1.51 13.13
CA ALA A 29 -1.83 -2.77 12.89
C ALA A 29 -1.03 -4.01 13.31
N PHE A 30 0.27 -3.85 13.55
CA PHE A 30 1.18 -4.95 13.87
C PHE A 30 1.52 -5.00 15.35
N SER A 31 1.77 -6.22 15.87
CA SER A 31 2.31 -6.39 17.22
C SER A 31 3.67 -5.68 17.36
N PRO A 32 4.08 -5.28 18.58
CA PRO A 32 5.39 -4.63 18.80
C PRO A 32 6.57 -5.43 18.23
N HIS A 33 6.52 -6.76 18.34
CA HIS A 33 7.55 -7.63 17.76
C HIS A 33 7.57 -7.54 16.22
N ALA A 34 6.40 -7.55 15.58
CA ALA A 34 6.29 -7.42 14.12
C ALA A 34 6.73 -6.03 13.63
N GLN A 35 6.38 -4.97 14.36
CA GLN A 35 6.87 -3.62 14.07
C GLN A 35 8.40 -3.54 14.11
N ALA A 36 9.01 -4.11 15.16
CA ALA A 36 10.47 -4.15 15.28
C ALA A 36 11.12 -4.93 14.13
N LEU A 37 10.50 -6.04 13.70
CA LEU A 37 10.97 -6.81 12.56
C LEU A 37 10.89 -6.00 11.27
N LEU A 38 9.78 -5.32 11.01
CA LEU A 38 9.61 -4.47 9.81
C LEU A 38 10.65 -3.35 9.78
N ARG A 39 10.85 -2.63 10.89
CA ARG A 39 11.84 -1.55 10.99
C ARG A 39 13.29 -2.03 10.84
N ARG A 40 13.57 -3.27 11.16
CA ARG A 40 14.90 -3.87 10.99
C ARG A 40 15.11 -4.40 9.57
N THR A 41 14.04 -4.80 8.89
CA THR A 41 14.10 -5.40 7.55
C THR A 41 14.03 -4.34 6.44
N ILE A 42 13.28 -3.26 6.68
CA ILE A 42 13.08 -2.18 5.71
C ILE A 42 13.92 -0.99 6.16
N GLU A 43 14.80 -0.51 5.29
CA GLU A 43 15.59 0.69 5.56
C GLU A 43 14.66 1.90 5.73
N PRO A 44 14.98 2.84 6.66
CA PRO A 44 14.08 3.94 7.00
C PRO A 44 13.64 4.80 5.80
N GLU A 45 14.51 4.98 4.82
CA GLU A 45 14.23 5.75 3.61
C GLU A 45 13.20 5.09 2.69
N PHE A 46 13.06 3.76 2.78
CA PHE A 46 12.09 2.99 1.99
C PHE A 46 10.79 2.72 2.74
N LEU A 47 10.72 3.01 4.03
CA LEU A 47 9.50 2.83 4.82
C LEU A 47 8.63 4.08 4.76
N ILE A 48 7.47 3.97 4.12
CA ILE A 48 6.44 5.01 4.13
C ILE A 48 5.38 4.63 5.16
N GLU A 49 5.54 5.14 6.38
CA GLU A 49 4.56 4.91 7.44
C GLU A 49 3.26 5.66 7.11
N VAL A 50 2.16 4.93 7.11
CA VAL A 50 0.82 5.46 6.88
C VAL A 50 0.19 5.75 8.25
N TYR A 51 -0.40 6.94 8.40
CA TYR A 51 -1.09 7.32 9.64
C TYR A 51 -2.51 6.78 9.66
N ILE A 52 -3.09 6.70 10.86
CA ILE A 52 -4.43 6.12 11.07
C ILE A 52 -5.51 6.75 10.17
N SER A 53 -5.45 8.05 9.92
CA SER A 53 -6.42 8.73 9.06
C SER A 53 -6.41 8.21 7.63
N ASP A 54 -5.23 7.95 7.07
CA ASP A 54 -5.07 7.36 5.74
C ASP A 54 -5.33 5.85 5.76
N ALA A 55 -4.92 5.17 6.83
CA ALA A 55 -5.11 3.72 6.97
C ALA A 55 -6.59 3.35 7.01
N LEU A 56 -7.43 4.13 7.67
CA LEU A 56 -8.89 3.94 7.71
C LEU A 56 -9.56 4.12 6.33
N GLU A 57 -8.92 4.87 5.44
CA GLU A 57 -9.31 5.03 4.04
C GLU A 57 -8.63 3.99 3.12
N PHE A 58 -8.04 2.93 3.70
CA PHE A 58 -7.35 1.85 3.00
C PHE A 58 -6.20 2.31 2.09
N ALA A 59 -5.44 3.31 2.53
CA ALA A 59 -4.35 3.87 1.73
C ALA A 59 -3.18 2.90 1.49
N CYS A 60 -3.08 1.78 2.18
CA CYS A 60 -2.15 0.69 1.86
C CYS A 60 -2.68 -0.27 0.80
N ASN A 61 -3.99 -0.27 0.52
CA ASN A 61 -4.61 -1.17 -0.45
C ASN A 61 -4.63 -0.55 -1.85
N VAL A 62 -3.45 -0.33 -2.40
CA VAL A 62 -3.24 0.39 -3.67
C VAL A 62 -3.00 -0.55 -4.84
N VAL A 63 -3.30 -0.08 -6.04
CA VAL A 63 -2.88 -0.70 -7.30
C VAL A 63 -1.74 0.10 -7.88
N GLU A 64 -0.61 -0.56 -8.14
CA GLU A 64 0.55 0.01 -8.80
C GLU A 64 0.57 -0.40 -10.28
N ILE A 65 0.67 0.58 -11.16
CA ILE A 65 0.78 0.38 -12.60
C ILE A 65 1.90 1.28 -13.12
N GLY A 66 3.10 0.71 -13.31
CA GLY A 66 4.29 1.49 -13.65
C GLY A 66 4.60 2.52 -12.54
N ASP A 67 4.62 3.80 -12.88
CA ASP A 67 4.81 4.90 -11.94
C ASP A 67 3.51 5.46 -11.35
N ALA A 68 2.38 4.84 -11.67
CA ALA A 68 1.07 5.26 -11.18
C ALA A 68 0.62 4.43 -9.98
N ILE A 69 0.07 5.09 -8.98
CA ILE A 69 -0.66 4.49 -7.86
C ILE A 69 -2.12 4.90 -7.94
N VAL A 70 -3.00 3.91 -7.94
CA VAL A 70 -4.45 4.09 -7.85
C VAL A 70 -4.91 3.67 -6.46
N LEU A 71 -5.64 4.55 -5.80
CA LEU A 71 -6.17 4.32 -4.44
C LEU A 71 -7.48 5.09 -4.24
N HIS A 72 -8.16 4.85 -3.12
CA HIS A 72 -9.38 5.58 -2.78
C HIS A 72 -9.08 7.05 -2.48
N SER A 73 -8.23 7.29 -1.49
CA SER A 73 -7.80 8.63 -1.08
C SER A 73 -6.46 8.60 -0.38
N ALA A 74 -5.79 9.73 -0.33
CA ALA A 74 -4.58 9.93 0.47
C ALA A 74 -4.50 11.39 0.93
N SER A 75 -4.07 11.59 2.16
CA SER A 75 -3.78 12.92 2.70
C SER A 75 -2.64 13.61 1.92
N MET A 76 -2.54 14.92 2.02
CA MET A 76 -1.44 15.65 1.38
C MET A 76 -0.06 15.16 1.82
N PRO A 77 0.22 14.94 3.13
CA PRO A 77 1.50 14.39 3.55
C PRO A 77 1.83 13.03 2.93
N LEU A 78 0.84 12.13 2.80
CA LEU A 78 1.07 10.83 2.15
C LEU A 78 1.34 11.00 0.66
N ARG A 79 0.58 11.86 -0.03
CA ARG A 79 0.82 12.18 -1.46
C ARG A 79 2.21 12.72 -1.71
N GLU A 80 2.68 13.65 -0.89
CA GLU A 80 4.03 14.21 -1.01
C GLU A 80 5.12 13.13 -0.87
N ARG A 81 4.96 12.21 0.07
CA ARG A 81 5.91 11.10 0.27
C ARG A 81 5.90 10.12 -0.91
N LEU A 82 4.73 9.81 -1.46
CA LEU A 82 4.59 8.97 -2.64
C LEU A 82 5.16 9.66 -3.89
N HIS A 83 4.95 10.97 -4.05
CA HIS A 83 5.59 11.74 -5.12
C HIS A 83 7.12 11.75 -4.98
N ALA A 84 7.64 11.92 -3.78
CA ALA A 84 9.08 11.83 -3.52
C ALA A 84 9.66 10.46 -3.84
N ALA A 85 8.86 9.39 -3.72
CA ALA A 85 9.21 8.03 -4.12
C ALA A 85 9.09 7.79 -5.65
N GLY A 86 8.65 8.78 -6.42
CA GLY A 86 8.55 8.74 -7.88
C GLY A 86 7.18 8.38 -8.44
N TYR A 87 6.13 8.40 -7.62
CA TYR A 87 4.79 7.98 -8.05
C TYR A 87 3.86 9.15 -8.40
N ARG A 88 3.01 8.92 -9.39
CA ARG A 88 1.84 9.74 -9.71
C ARG A 88 0.62 9.13 -9.04
N ILE A 89 -0.19 9.94 -8.37
CA ILE A 89 -1.30 9.48 -7.55
C ILE A 89 -2.63 9.74 -8.27
N PHE A 90 -3.43 8.68 -8.40
CA PHE A 90 -4.78 8.73 -8.97
C PHE A 90 -5.77 8.26 -7.90
N ALA A 91 -6.54 9.20 -7.36
CA ALA A 91 -7.58 8.90 -6.39
C ALA A 91 -8.91 8.67 -7.10
N THR A 92 -9.63 7.64 -6.67
CA THR A 92 -10.98 7.34 -7.16
C THR A 92 -11.87 6.92 -6.00
N ASP A 93 -13.13 7.34 -6.00
CA ASP A 93 -14.04 7.03 -4.90
C ASP A 93 -14.42 5.53 -4.89
N LEU A 94 -13.99 4.84 -3.83
CA LEU A 94 -14.25 3.43 -3.59
C LEU A 94 -15.04 3.21 -2.27
N SER A 95 -15.68 4.26 -1.76
CA SER A 95 -16.35 4.25 -0.44
C SER A 95 -17.41 3.14 -0.31
N ASP A 96 -18.12 2.82 -1.38
CA ASP A 96 -19.11 1.74 -1.36
C ASP A 96 -18.48 0.35 -1.15
N PHE A 97 -17.26 0.14 -1.62
CA PHE A 97 -16.52 -1.12 -1.47
C PHE A 97 -15.86 -1.24 -0.10
N HIS A 98 -15.55 -0.14 0.57
CA HIS A 98 -14.97 -0.13 1.92
C HIS A 98 -15.88 -0.82 2.94
N LYS A 99 -17.20 -0.78 2.73
CA LYS A 99 -18.18 -1.50 3.55
C LYS A 99 -17.99 -3.02 3.52
N ALA A 100 -17.43 -3.53 2.43
CA ALA A 100 -17.08 -4.95 2.26
C ALA A 100 -15.66 -5.28 2.76
N GLY A 101 -14.92 -4.30 3.28
CA GLY A 101 -13.61 -4.48 3.90
C GLY A 101 -12.43 -4.46 2.95
N GLY A 102 -12.56 -3.86 1.77
CA GLY A 102 -11.48 -3.77 0.78
C GLY A 102 -11.47 -2.47 -0.01
N SER A 103 -10.41 -2.24 -0.78
CA SER A 103 -10.24 -1.07 -1.64
C SER A 103 -9.63 -1.46 -2.98
N ALA A 104 -8.85 -0.59 -3.61
CA ALA A 104 -8.39 -0.72 -5.00
C ALA A 104 -7.75 -2.09 -5.31
N LYS A 105 -6.79 -2.53 -4.51
CA LYS A 105 -6.11 -3.81 -4.72
C LYS A 105 -7.04 -5.01 -4.57
N CYS A 106 -7.94 -4.98 -3.59
CA CYS A 106 -8.90 -6.07 -3.35
C CYS A 106 -9.93 -6.21 -4.47
N LEU A 107 -10.17 -5.15 -5.26
CA LEU A 107 -11.10 -5.13 -6.39
C LEU A 107 -10.46 -5.55 -7.70
N THR A 108 -9.16 -5.80 -7.73
CA THR A 108 -8.41 -6.06 -8.96
C THR A 108 -7.74 -7.43 -8.93
N LEU A 109 -7.58 -7.99 -10.11
CA LEU A 109 -6.78 -9.19 -10.35
C LEU A 109 -5.79 -8.86 -11.47
N LYS A 110 -4.51 -8.86 -11.14
CA LYS A 110 -3.46 -8.72 -12.15
C LYS A 110 -3.27 -10.05 -12.88
N LEU A 111 -3.51 -10.08 -14.17
CA LEU A 111 -3.43 -11.30 -14.98
C LEU A 111 -1.99 -11.57 -15.43
N ASP A 112 -1.31 -10.55 -15.93
CA ASP A 112 0.09 -10.58 -16.32
C ASP A 112 0.70 -9.17 -16.36
N ASP A 113 1.99 -9.08 -16.63
CA ASP A 113 2.67 -7.79 -16.78
C ASP A 113 2.63 -7.26 -18.23
N GLY A 114 1.96 -7.99 -19.14
CA GLY A 114 1.86 -7.66 -20.55
C GLY A 114 3.09 -8.08 -21.36
N PRO A 115 3.04 -7.91 -22.71
CA PRO A 115 4.10 -8.38 -23.60
C PRO A 115 5.48 -7.79 -23.31
N ALA A 116 5.57 -6.51 -22.95
CA ALA A 116 6.82 -5.83 -22.65
C ALA A 116 7.53 -6.41 -21.42
N ALA A 117 6.78 -6.83 -20.41
CA ALA A 117 7.34 -7.48 -19.22
C ALA A 117 7.85 -8.90 -19.54
N ILE A 118 7.18 -9.61 -20.44
CA ILE A 118 7.61 -10.93 -20.89
C ILE A 118 8.91 -10.82 -21.70
N GLU A 119 9.03 -9.85 -22.59
CA GLU A 119 10.25 -9.59 -23.35
C GLU A 119 11.42 -9.21 -22.45
N ALA A 120 11.19 -8.41 -21.41
CA ALA A 120 12.21 -8.02 -20.44
C ALA A 120 12.66 -9.19 -19.54
N ALA A 121 11.79 -10.19 -19.31
CA ALA A 121 12.08 -11.39 -18.52
C ALA A 121 12.73 -12.51 -19.34
N ALA A 122 12.62 -12.46 -20.64
CA ALA A 122 13.24 -13.41 -21.56
C ALA A 122 14.68 -13.05 -21.88
#